data_6cabc263a6ad51b70e4cc168a57e9413
#
_entry.id   6cabc263a6ad51b70e4cc168a57e9413
#
_cell.length_a   1.000
_cell.length_b   1.000
_cell.length_c   1.000
_cell.angle_alpha   90.00
_cell.angle_beta   90.00
_cell.angle_gamma   90.00
#
_symmetry.space_group_name_H-M   'P 1'
#
loop_
_entity.id
_entity.type
_entity.pdbx_description
1 polymer ?
#
loop_
_entity_poly.entity_id
_entity_poly.type
_entity_poly.pdbx_seq_one_letter_code
_entity_poly.pdbx_strand_id
1 'polypeptide(L)'
;DKDGMDYDLNYTTIQIGYDKQAGADWRIGVAGSYMSGSSSYAYGSGKSKEGNFGVYGTWTGKSGQYVDLIAKIGRLSNDFTVSNPDGLYVKGDYKTWGMSMSAEYGKRIAMAGGTYIEPQAELIYTHLNGANYTGLSSYTFHGGSYPDLEIRQGAMNSFIGRIGIGFGKETERSTCFAKLSLY
;
A
#
# COMPACT_ATOMS: atom_id res chain seq x y z
N ASP A 1 -23.66 -1.84 -23.90
CA ASP A 1 -22.36 -1.28 -24.32
C ASP A 1 -21.30 -1.75 -23.35
N LYS A 2 -20.47 -2.67 -23.82
CA LYS A 2 -19.34 -3.21 -23.08
C LYS A 2 -18.07 -2.50 -23.53
N ASP A 3 -17.91 -1.25 -23.20
CA ASP A 3 -16.63 -0.55 -23.30
C ASP A 3 -15.91 -0.58 -21.96
N GLY A 4 -15.72 -1.78 -21.42
CA GLY A 4 -14.76 -2.03 -20.37
C GLY A 4 -13.36 -1.98 -20.98
N MET A 5 -12.51 -1.05 -20.54
CA MET A 5 -11.09 -1.14 -20.86
C MET A 5 -10.57 -2.47 -20.32
N ASP A 6 -10.28 -3.39 -21.25
CA ASP A 6 -9.69 -4.67 -20.92
C ASP A 6 -8.25 -4.42 -20.43
N TYR A 7 -7.96 -4.76 -19.19
CA TYR A 7 -6.63 -4.62 -18.63
C TYR A 7 -6.23 -5.87 -17.86
N ASP A 8 -5.00 -6.28 -18.02
CA ASP A 8 -4.37 -7.34 -17.25
C ASP A 8 -3.35 -6.78 -16.27
N LEU A 9 -3.42 -7.24 -15.03
CA LEU A 9 -2.46 -6.94 -13.97
C LEU A 9 -1.88 -8.23 -13.42
N ASN A 10 -0.56 -8.35 -13.50
CA ASN A 10 0.17 -9.45 -12.91
C ASN A 10 1.26 -8.89 -11.99
N TYR A 11 1.26 -9.28 -10.72
CA TYR A 11 2.32 -8.91 -9.80
C TYR A 11 2.66 -10.04 -8.84
N THR A 12 3.93 -10.06 -8.48
CA THR A 12 4.48 -10.97 -7.48
C THR A 12 5.06 -10.15 -6.35
N THR A 13 4.73 -10.52 -5.12
CA THR A 13 5.24 -9.89 -3.91
C THR A 13 5.97 -10.92 -3.07
N ILE A 14 7.15 -10.57 -2.60
CA ILE A 14 7.91 -11.33 -1.60
C ILE A 14 8.02 -10.44 -0.37
N GLN A 15 7.71 -10.99 0.80
CA GLN A 15 7.82 -10.31 2.08
C GLN A 15 8.58 -11.18 3.06
N ILE A 16 9.48 -10.55 3.82
CA ILE A 16 10.21 -11.18 4.91
C ILE A 16 10.17 -10.27 6.13
N GLY A 17 10.03 -10.86 7.30
CA GLY A 17 10.01 -10.10 8.55
C GLY A 17 10.59 -10.91 9.69
N TYR A 18 10.96 -10.21 10.73
CA TYR A 18 11.42 -10.77 11.99
C TYR A 18 10.89 -9.93 13.14
N ASP A 19 10.34 -10.57 14.13
CA ASP A 19 9.93 -9.91 15.37
C ASP A 19 10.39 -10.67 16.61
N LYS A 20 10.43 -9.97 17.72
CA LYS A 20 10.75 -10.54 19.03
C LYS A 20 10.01 -9.84 20.16
N GLN A 21 9.84 -10.58 21.24
CA GLN A 21 9.36 -10.01 22.49
C GLN A 21 10.42 -9.06 23.07
N ALA A 22 10.03 -7.85 23.43
CA ALA A 22 10.84 -6.83 24.05
C ALA A 22 10.25 -6.44 25.41
N GLY A 23 10.71 -7.10 26.45
CA GLY A 23 10.11 -6.98 27.78
C GLY A 23 8.80 -7.77 27.93
N ALA A 24 7.98 -7.43 28.93
CA ALA A 24 6.75 -8.15 29.22
C ALA A 24 5.59 -7.79 28.26
N ASP A 25 5.55 -6.55 27.83
CA ASP A 25 4.35 -5.97 27.21
C ASP A 25 4.54 -5.55 25.74
N TRP A 26 5.76 -5.61 25.21
CA TRP A 26 6.09 -5.20 23.85
C TRP A 26 6.53 -6.37 22.97
N ARG A 27 6.04 -6.37 21.74
CA ARG A 27 6.60 -7.11 20.61
C ARG A 27 7.04 -6.12 19.55
N ILE A 28 8.28 -6.21 19.11
CA ILE A 28 8.87 -5.30 18.11
C ILE A 28 9.41 -6.09 16.94
N GLY A 29 9.31 -5.53 15.75
CA GLY A 29 9.78 -6.21 14.55
C GLY A 29 10.13 -5.28 13.41
N VAL A 30 10.74 -5.90 12.42
CA VAL A 30 11.09 -5.27 11.14
C VAL A 30 10.57 -6.15 10.02
N ALA A 31 10.18 -5.54 8.91
CA ALA A 31 9.76 -6.26 7.72
C ALA A 31 10.25 -5.55 6.48
N GLY A 32 10.57 -6.33 5.45
CA GLY A 32 10.88 -5.83 4.13
C GLY A 32 10.03 -6.55 3.10
N SER A 33 9.66 -5.86 2.04
CA SER A 33 8.94 -6.44 0.92
C SER A 33 9.48 -5.92 -0.41
N TYR A 34 9.37 -6.77 -1.42
CA TYR A 34 9.65 -6.41 -2.80
C TYR A 34 8.50 -6.88 -3.67
N MET A 35 7.99 -5.98 -4.49
CA MET A 35 6.95 -6.26 -5.47
C MET A 35 7.46 -5.97 -6.87
N SER A 36 7.14 -6.84 -7.81
CA SER A 36 7.35 -6.63 -9.22
C SER A 36 6.06 -6.98 -9.96
N GLY A 37 5.63 -6.10 -10.83
CA GLY A 37 4.40 -6.27 -11.57
C GLY A 37 4.48 -5.75 -12.99
N SER A 38 3.56 -6.23 -13.81
CA SER A 38 3.32 -5.74 -15.16
C SER A 38 1.84 -5.49 -15.35
N SER A 39 1.54 -4.45 -16.10
CA SER A 39 0.19 -4.12 -16.55
C SER A 39 0.15 -4.09 -18.07
N SER A 40 -0.94 -4.56 -18.64
CA SER A 40 -1.20 -4.40 -20.05
C SER A 40 -2.65 -3.96 -20.27
N TYR A 41 -2.85 -3.05 -21.19
CA TYR A 41 -4.14 -2.50 -21.58
C TYR A 41 -4.18 -2.31 -23.09
N ALA A 42 -5.35 -2.08 -23.66
CA ALA A 42 -5.57 -2.05 -25.11
C ALA A 42 -4.53 -1.23 -25.90
N TYR A 43 -4.04 -0.14 -25.31
CA TYR A 43 -3.10 0.79 -25.95
C TYR A 43 -1.87 1.07 -25.11
N GLY A 44 -1.38 0.08 -24.36
CA GLY A 44 -0.20 0.29 -23.57
C GLY A 44 0.20 -0.84 -22.65
N SER A 45 1.33 -0.64 -22.01
CA SER A 45 1.85 -1.55 -20.99
C SER A 45 2.66 -0.80 -19.96
N GLY A 46 2.78 -1.37 -18.79
CA GLY A 46 3.59 -0.83 -17.72
C GLY A 46 4.33 -1.93 -16.94
N LYS A 47 5.41 -1.55 -16.31
CA LYS A 47 6.13 -2.38 -15.34
C LYS A 47 6.32 -1.57 -14.07
N SER A 48 5.98 -2.16 -12.95
CA SER A 48 6.14 -1.55 -11.63
C SER A 48 7.06 -2.39 -10.76
N LYS A 49 7.93 -1.74 -10.04
CA LYS A 49 8.76 -2.35 -9.01
C LYS A 49 8.66 -1.51 -7.75
N GLU A 50 8.44 -2.16 -6.63
CA GLU A 50 8.33 -1.50 -5.34
C GLU A 50 9.16 -2.24 -4.30
N GLY A 51 9.98 -1.52 -3.57
CA GLY A 51 10.70 -2.02 -2.42
C GLY A 51 10.29 -1.26 -1.17
N ASN A 52 9.91 -1.97 -0.12
CA ASN A 52 9.49 -1.41 1.15
C ASN A 52 10.32 -1.98 2.30
N PHE A 53 10.58 -1.13 3.28
CA PHE A 53 11.11 -1.51 4.57
C PHE A 53 10.27 -0.86 5.68
N GLY A 54 9.96 -1.61 6.72
CA GLY A 54 9.17 -1.11 7.83
C GLY A 54 9.63 -1.65 9.18
N VAL A 55 9.27 -0.90 10.20
CA VAL A 55 9.41 -1.29 11.60
C VAL A 55 8.03 -1.26 12.23
N TYR A 56 7.79 -2.15 13.18
CA TYR A 56 6.52 -2.19 13.90
C TYR A 56 6.72 -2.56 15.36
N GLY A 57 5.77 -2.16 16.18
CA GLY A 57 5.73 -2.51 17.57
C GLY A 57 4.29 -2.62 18.06
N THR A 58 4.02 -3.69 18.80
CA THR A 58 2.76 -3.92 19.49
C THR A 58 2.99 -3.88 20.98
N TRP A 59 2.29 -3.01 21.65
CA TRP A 59 2.17 -3.01 23.11
C TRP A 59 0.86 -3.64 23.53
N THR A 60 0.91 -4.50 24.54
CA THR A 60 -0.27 -5.18 25.08
C THR A 60 -0.38 -4.92 26.59
N GLY A 61 -1.46 -4.28 26.98
CA GLY A 61 -1.76 -3.99 28.38
C GLY A 61 -2.48 -5.16 29.08
N LYS A 62 -2.36 -5.21 30.40
CA LYS A 62 -2.92 -6.29 31.24
C LYS A 62 -4.45 -6.42 31.21
N SER A 63 -5.16 -5.36 30.80
CA SER A 63 -6.63 -5.33 30.76
C SER A 63 -7.19 -5.48 29.33
N GLY A 64 -6.39 -6.06 28.40
CA GLY A 64 -6.77 -6.32 27.03
C GLY A 64 -6.64 -5.12 26.08
N GLN A 65 -6.04 -4.00 26.53
CA GLN A 65 -5.67 -2.91 25.62
C GLN A 65 -4.46 -3.31 24.79
N TYR A 66 -4.39 -2.74 23.57
CA TYR A 66 -3.19 -2.79 22.76
C TYR A 66 -2.96 -1.50 21.99
N VAL A 67 -1.73 -1.27 21.62
CA VAL A 67 -1.30 -0.21 20.71
C VAL A 67 -0.42 -0.84 19.65
N ASP A 68 -0.79 -0.71 18.39
CA ASP A 68 0.03 -1.09 17.25
C ASP A 68 0.60 0.16 16.58
N LEU A 69 1.91 0.18 16.42
CA LEU A 69 2.64 1.24 15.75
C LEU A 69 3.37 0.65 14.56
N ILE A 70 3.22 1.28 13.39
CA ILE A 70 3.90 0.86 12.16
C ILE A 70 4.50 2.09 11.50
N ALA A 71 5.73 1.99 11.05
CA ALA A 71 6.37 2.97 10.18
C ALA A 71 7.02 2.26 9.00
N LYS A 72 6.74 2.74 7.78
CA LYS A 72 7.25 2.18 6.53
C LYS A 72 7.82 3.26 5.64
N ILE A 73 8.87 2.91 4.91
CA ILE A 73 9.42 3.69 3.82
C ILE A 73 9.51 2.79 2.59
N GLY A 74 9.18 3.32 1.43
CA GLY A 74 9.19 2.57 0.19
C GLY A 74 9.68 3.39 -0.99
N ARG A 75 10.19 2.70 -1.99
CA ARG A 75 10.57 3.26 -3.28
C ARG A 75 9.81 2.55 -4.38
N LEU A 76 9.15 3.33 -5.22
CA LEU A 76 8.42 2.88 -6.39
C LEU A 76 9.16 3.28 -7.65
N SER A 77 9.26 2.37 -8.61
CA SER A 77 9.74 2.61 -9.96
C SER A 77 8.71 2.10 -10.95
N ASN A 78 8.30 2.95 -11.87
CA ASN A 78 7.36 2.62 -12.94
C ASN A 78 7.96 2.95 -14.29
N ASP A 79 7.87 1.99 -15.20
CA ASP A 79 8.12 2.16 -16.64
C ASP A 79 6.78 2.00 -17.36
N PHE A 80 6.45 2.88 -18.28
CA PHE A 80 5.21 2.75 -19.03
C PHE A 80 5.39 3.08 -20.51
N THR A 81 4.54 2.48 -21.32
CA THR A 81 4.39 2.80 -22.73
C THR A 81 2.90 2.92 -23.00
N VAL A 82 2.48 4.04 -23.56
CA VAL A 82 1.10 4.28 -24.00
C VAL A 82 1.13 4.59 -25.50
N SER A 83 0.27 3.95 -26.28
CA SER A 83 0.14 4.17 -27.71
C SER A 83 -1.29 4.58 -28.07
N ASN A 84 -1.46 5.18 -29.23
CA ASN A 84 -2.76 5.40 -29.84
C ASN A 84 -3.02 4.38 -30.96
N PRO A 85 -4.25 4.30 -31.51
CA PRO A 85 -4.56 3.40 -32.63
C PRO A 85 -3.71 3.63 -33.89
N ASP A 86 -3.17 4.82 -34.08
CA ASP A 86 -2.33 5.19 -35.23
C ASP A 86 -0.85 4.77 -35.06
N GLY A 87 -0.53 4.05 -33.97
CA GLY A 87 0.82 3.56 -33.71
C GLY A 87 1.79 4.58 -33.09
N LEU A 88 1.32 5.77 -32.76
CA LEU A 88 2.10 6.74 -32.00
C LEU A 88 2.19 6.30 -30.54
N TYR A 89 3.36 6.37 -29.95
CA TYR A 89 3.53 5.98 -28.54
C TYR A 89 4.29 7.02 -27.75
N VAL A 90 4.04 7.03 -26.45
CA VAL A 90 4.79 7.76 -25.43
C VAL A 90 5.37 6.74 -24.46
N LYS A 91 6.67 6.82 -24.24
CA LYS A 91 7.37 6.03 -23.21
C LYS A 91 7.86 6.94 -22.12
N GLY A 92 7.75 6.49 -20.89
CA GLY A 92 8.29 7.22 -19.75
C GLY A 92 8.64 6.27 -18.62
N ASP A 93 9.54 6.73 -17.79
CA ASP A 93 9.87 6.09 -16.52
C ASP A 93 9.91 7.12 -15.40
N TYR A 94 9.52 6.71 -14.22
CA TYR A 94 9.68 7.56 -13.04
C TYR A 94 9.98 6.73 -11.79
N LYS A 95 10.65 7.38 -10.86
CA LYS A 95 10.95 6.84 -9.56
C LYS A 95 10.48 7.82 -8.50
N THR A 96 9.80 7.29 -7.50
CA THR A 96 9.40 8.08 -6.34
C THR A 96 9.60 7.29 -5.06
N TRP A 97 9.55 7.96 -3.94
CA TRP A 97 9.57 7.32 -2.64
C TRP A 97 8.41 7.85 -1.79
N GLY A 98 8.01 7.05 -0.84
CA GLY A 98 6.96 7.41 0.09
C GLY A 98 7.24 6.86 1.47
N MET A 99 6.56 7.40 2.45
CA MET A 99 6.54 6.89 3.80
C MET A 99 5.12 6.79 4.31
N SER A 100 4.88 5.85 5.20
CA SER A 100 3.61 5.68 5.88
C SER A 100 3.85 5.41 7.36
N MET A 101 3.02 6.01 8.21
CA MET A 101 3.00 5.78 9.65
C MET A 101 1.58 5.49 10.05
N SER A 102 1.37 4.48 10.91
CA SER A 102 0.07 4.23 11.52
C SER A 102 0.19 3.96 13.01
N ALA A 103 -0.87 4.33 13.72
CA ALA A 103 -1.05 4.03 15.13
C ALA A 103 -2.50 3.55 15.32
N GLU A 104 -2.66 2.30 15.77
CA GLU A 104 -3.95 1.72 16.15
C GLU A 104 -3.98 1.54 17.66
N TYR A 105 -5.10 1.90 18.27
CA TYR A 105 -5.43 1.55 19.64
C TYR A 105 -6.67 0.68 19.63
N GLY A 106 -6.66 -0.40 20.38
CA GLY A 106 -7.81 -1.24 20.58
C GLY A 106 -7.87 -1.79 22.00
N LYS A 107 -9.04 -2.30 22.35
CA LYS A 107 -9.27 -2.96 23.64
C LYS A 107 -10.17 -4.16 23.47
N ARG A 108 -9.63 -5.34 23.77
CA ARG A 108 -10.42 -6.56 23.86
C ARG A 108 -11.18 -6.59 25.18
N ILE A 109 -12.49 -6.64 25.12
CA ILE A 109 -13.40 -6.71 26.25
C ILE A 109 -14.02 -8.12 26.23
N ALA A 110 -13.58 -8.95 27.17
CA ALA A 110 -14.10 -10.30 27.32
C ALA A 110 -15.55 -10.29 27.81
N MET A 111 -16.37 -11.15 27.26
CA MET A 111 -17.76 -11.39 27.62
C MET A 111 -17.96 -12.86 28.04
N ALA A 112 -19.15 -13.19 28.48
CA ALA A 112 -19.48 -14.56 28.88
C ALA A 112 -19.35 -15.57 27.71
N GLY A 113 -19.04 -16.82 28.02
CA GLY A 113 -18.99 -17.88 27.02
C GLY A 113 -17.82 -17.85 26.06
N GLY A 114 -16.70 -17.18 26.43
CA GLY A 114 -15.50 -17.07 25.58
C GLY A 114 -15.66 -16.10 24.40
N THR A 115 -16.70 -15.28 24.41
CA THR A 115 -16.91 -14.22 23.43
C THR A 115 -16.19 -12.95 23.84
N TYR A 116 -15.90 -12.07 22.89
CA TYR A 116 -15.34 -10.74 23.13
C TYR A 116 -15.80 -9.72 22.10
N ILE A 117 -15.75 -8.47 22.48
CA ILE A 117 -15.83 -7.33 21.58
C ILE A 117 -14.52 -6.56 21.62
N GLU A 118 -14.15 -5.93 20.50
CA GLU A 118 -12.87 -5.25 20.36
C GLU A 118 -13.04 -3.93 19.58
N PRO A 119 -13.43 -2.84 20.27
CA PRO A 119 -13.41 -1.52 19.66
C PRO A 119 -11.98 -1.11 19.31
N GLN A 120 -11.81 -0.46 18.17
CA GLN A 120 -10.52 -0.06 17.59
C GLN A 120 -10.62 1.33 16.97
N ALA A 121 -9.53 2.08 17.06
CA ALA A 121 -9.33 3.32 16.34
C ALA A 121 -7.92 3.36 15.78
N GLU A 122 -7.77 3.80 14.54
CA GLU A 122 -6.46 3.89 13.87
C GLU A 122 -6.34 5.23 13.15
N LEU A 123 -5.13 5.76 13.16
CA LEU A 123 -4.73 6.91 12.38
C LEU A 123 -3.60 6.49 11.45
N ILE A 124 -3.72 6.84 10.18
CA ILE A 124 -2.73 6.53 9.15
C ILE A 124 -2.32 7.85 8.48
N TYR A 125 -1.04 8.12 8.47
CA TYR A 125 -0.44 9.19 7.70
C TYR A 125 0.41 8.59 6.58
N THR A 126 0.24 9.09 5.36
CA THR A 126 1.04 8.69 4.21
C THR A 126 1.55 9.94 3.49
N HIS A 127 2.84 9.95 3.19
CA HIS A 127 3.49 10.91 2.33
C HIS A 127 4.06 10.20 1.11
N LEU A 128 3.70 10.70 -0.07
CA LEU A 128 4.28 10.27 -1.35
C LEU A 128 5.00 11.48 -1.96
N ASN A 129 6.25 11.30 -2.29
CA ASN A 129 7.04 12.34 -2.92
C ASN A 129 6.56 12.59 -4.35
N GLY A 130 6.72 13.82 -4.82
CA GLY A 130 6.47 14.15 -6.22
C GLY A 130 7.45 13.43 -7.14
N ALA A 131 7.04 13.27 -8.39
CA ALA A 131 7.87 12.74 -9.46
C ALA A 131 7.78 13.67 -10.68
N ASN A 132 8.93 14.06 -11.22
CA ASN A 132 9.03 14.73 -12.49
C ASN A 132 9.65 13.76 -13.48
N TYR A 133 9.02 13.58 -14.62
CA TYR A 133 9.50 12.70 -15.66
C TYR A 133 9.11 13.18 -17.04
N THR A 134 9.87 12.75 -18.04
CA THR A 134 9.66 13.09 -19.43
C THR A 134 9.17 11.86 -20.16
N GLY A 135 8.01 11.97 -20.79
CA GLY A 135 7.51 10.97 -21.74
C GLY A 135 8.08 11.26 -23.12
N LEU A 136 8.95 10.36 -23.61
CA LEU A 136 9.50 10.45 -24.96
C LEU A 136 8.45 10.08 -26.00
N SER A 137 8.13 11.00 -26.91
CA SER A 137 7.19 10.79 -28.01
C SER A 137 7.89 10.21 -29.24
N SER A 138 7.25 9.22 -29.87
CA SER A 138 7.75 8.64 -31.14
C SER A 138 7.35 9.42 -32.39
N TYR A 139 6.62 10.51 -32.27
CA TYR A 139 6.07 11.21 -33.41
C TYR A 139 7.08 12.13 -34.10
N THR A 140 7.33 11.87 -35.37
CA THR A 140 8.08 12.76 -36.30
C THR A 140 7.15 13.16 -37.44
N PHE A 141 6.85 14.43 -37.61
CA PHE A 141 6.05 14.95 -38.70
C PHE A 141 6.87 15.94 -39.54
N HIS A 142 7.01 15.67 -40.84
CA HIS A 142 7.66 16.54 -41.84
C HIS A 142 8.98 17.18 -41.37
N GLY A 143 9.88 16.41 -40.75
CA GLY A 143 11.20 16.93 -40.36
C GLY A 143 11.28 17.66 -39.01
N GLY A 144 10.17 17.64 -38.22
CA GLY A 144 10.13 18.09 -36.84
C GLY A 144 9.76 16.95 -35.89
N SER A 145 10.32 16.94 -34.71
CA SER A 145 9.85 16.07 -33.64
C SER A 145 8.86 16.85 -32.77
N TYR A 146 7.78 16.20 -32.33
CA TYR A 146 6.96 16.77 -31.27
C TYR A 146 7.76 16.89 -29.98
N PRO A 147 7.54 17.93 -29.19
CA PRO A 147 8.23 18.06 -27.90
C PRO A 147 7.85 16.90 -26.99
N ASP A 148 8.84 16.44 -26.22
CA ASP A 148 8.63 15.45 -25.18
C ASP A 148 7.60 15.95 -24.18
N LEU A 149 6.78 15.02 -23.66
CA LEU A 149 5.76 15.31 -22.66
C LEU A 149 6.41 15.41 -21.27
N GLU A 150 6.54 16.62 -20.75
CA GLU A 150 6.98 16.80 -19.37
C GLU A 150 5.79 16.62 -18.42
N ILE A 151 5.89 15.63 -17.53
CA ILE A 151 4.87 15.33 -16.51
C ILE A 151 5.43 15.68 -15.15
N ARG A 152 4.72 16.53 -14.44
CA ARG A 152 5.04 16.95 -13.08
C ARG A 152 3.94 16.50 -12.13
N GLN A 153 4.25 15.53 -11.32
CA GLN A 153 3.38 15.08 -10.24
C GLN A 153 3.85 15.70 -8.92
N GLY A 154 3.00 16.50 -8.28
CA GLY A 154 3.28 17.05 -6.96
C GLY A 154 3.36 15.98 -5.86
N ALA A 155 3.97 16.32 -4.74
CA ALA A 155 3.93 15.48 -3.56
C ALA A 155 2.49 15.41 -3.03
N MET A 156 2.14 14.24 -2.46
CA MET A 156 0.83 13.99 -1.89
C MET A 156 0.95 13.62 -0.42
N ASN A 157 0.09 14.21 0.40
CA ASN A 157 -0.08 13.84 1.79
C ASN A 157 -1.50 13.31 1.99
N SER A 158 -1.64 12.22 2.71
CA SER A 158 -2.92 11.63 3.07
C SER A 158 -2.97 11.38 4.56
N PHE A 159 -4.11 11.68 5.17
CA PHE A 159 -4.39 11.40 6.55
C PHE A 159 -5.75 10.70 6.64
N ILE A 160 -5.75 9.47 7.13
CA ILE A 160 -6.93 8.62 7.19
C ILE A 160 -7.16 8.21 8.63
N GLY A 161 -8.38 8.44 9.13
CA GLY A 161 -8.87 7.90 10.39
C GLY A 161 -9.74 6.67 10.12
N ARG A 162 -9.58 5.63 10.93
CA ARG A 162 -10.42 4.43 10.91
C ARG A 162 -10.95 4.15 12.30
N ILE A 163 -12.23 3.87 12.40
CA ILE A 163 -12.84 3.29 13.60
C ILE A 163 -13.42 1.93 13.25
N GLY A 164 -13.33 1.00 14.18
CA GLY A 164 -13.82 -0.35 13.95
C GLY A 164 -14.29 -1.02 15.23
N ILE A 165 -15.03 -2.08 15.04
CA ILE A 165 -15.42 -2.98 16.11
C ILE A 165 -15.24 -4.42 15.64
N GLY A 166 -14.52 -5.19 16.42
CA GLY A 166 -14.36 -6.63 16.26
C GLY A 166 -15.31 -7.38 17.18
N PHE A 167 -15.74 -8.55 16.72
CA PHE A 167 -16.48 -9.51 17.51
C PHE A 167 -15.81 -10.86 17.33
N GLY A 168 -15.62 -11.59 18.41
CA GLY A 168 -15.03 -12.91 18.29
C GLY A 168 -15.48 -13.87 19.38
N LYS A 169 -15.19 -15.14 19.12
CA LYS A 169 -15.34 -16.22 20.08
C LYS A 169 -14.09 -17.07 20.06
N GLU A 170 -13.54 -17.27 21.22
CA GLU A 170 -12.36 -18.06 21.47
C GLU A 170 -12.75 -19.33 22.22
N THR A 171 -12.33 -20.49 21.70
CA THR A 171 -12.50 -21.80 22.33
C THR A 171 -11.14 -22.46 22.43
N GLU A 172 -11.01 -23.53 23.21
CA GLU A 172 -9.75 -24.28 23.33
C GLU A 172 -9.16 -24.79 22.00
N ARG A 173 -9.98 -24.89 20.95
CA ARG A 173 -9.59 -25.49 19.66
C ARG A 173 -9.71 -24.55 18.46
N SER A 174 -10.40 -23.42 18.61
CA SER A 174 -10.67 -22.52 17.48
C SER A 174 -10.94 -21.09 17.92
N THR A 175 -10.60 -20.17 17.05
CA THR A 175 -10.96 -18.75 17.17
C THR A 175 -11.74 -18.34 15.91
N CYS A 176 -12.93 -17.77 16.09
CA CYS A 176 -13.72 -17.16 15.03
C CYS A 176 -13.82 -15.67 15.31
N PHE A 177 -13.66 -14.83 14.29
CA PHE A 177 -13.82 -13.40 14.45
C PHE A 177 -14.43 -12.75 13.21
N ALA A 178 -15.09 -11.62 13.41
CA ALA A 178 -15.56 -10.71 12.38
C ALA A 178 -15.20 -9.27 12.76
N LYS A 179 -14.89 -8.43 11.78
CA LYS A 179 -14.52 -7.02 11.97
C LYS A 179 -15.31 -6.14 11.03
N LEU A 180 -15.86 -5.04 11.55
CA LEU A 180 -16.48 -3.96 10.80
C LEU A 180 -15.66 -2.71 10.98
N SER A 181 -15.42 -1.97 9.89
CA SER A 181 -14.62 -0.74 9.93
C SER A 181 -15.23 0.34 9.04
N LEU A 182 -15.07 1.60 9.46
CA LEU A 182 -15.38 2.80 8.71
C LEU A 182 -14.09 3.63 8.57
N TYR A 183 -13.92 4.20 7.39
CA TYR A 183 -12.76 5.02 7.01
C TYR A 183 -13.19 6.46 6.73
#